data_36848e2119ba4d5757372b5d1d24bd31
#
_entry.id   36848e2119ba4d5757372b5d1d24bd31
#
_cell.length_a   1.000
_cell.length_b   1.000
_cell.length_c   1.000
_cell.angle_alpha   90.00
_cell.angle_beta   90.00
_cell.angle_gamma   90.00
#
_symmetry.space_group_name_H-M   'P 1'
#
loop_
_entity.id
_entity.type
_entity.pdbx_description
1 polymer ?
#
loop_
_entity_poly.entity_id
_entity_poly.type
_entity_poly.pdbx_seq_one_letter_code
_entity_poly.pdbx_strand_id
1 'polypeptide(L)'
;MLSCKLLAKCLLWASLQNQVPADALLAIMEVEGGRAGLEVSNANGTHDLGLMQINTCWLPDLARAWSIPSSQVRRLIRDNDCLNITVAAHILKTKIREAQGDILQGIARYNNAHPHYGRPYLGKVIRAYFKQSRRAFSRLHGVREKRK
;
A
#
# COMPACT_ATOMS: atom_id res chain seq x y z
N MET A 1 11.03 5.04 -12.74
CA MET A 1 9.64 4.50 -12.67
C MET A 1 9.65 3.09 -13.22
N LEU A 2 9.15 2.12 -12.44
CA LEU A 2 9.06 0.72 -12.88
C LEU A 2 8.06 0.58 -14.04
N SER A 3 8.34 -0.36 -14.95
CA SER A 3 7.34 -0.74 -15.96
C SER A 3 6.10 -1.36 -15.28
N CYS A 4 4.93 -1.23 -15.90
CA CYS A 4 3.68 -1.81 -15.39
C CYS A 4 3.79 -3.33 -15.14
N LYS A 5 4.51 -4.05 -15.99
CA LYS A 5 4.76 -5.50 -15.83
C LYS A 5 5.60 -5.82 -14.58
N LEU A 6 6.62 -5.00 -14.31
CA LEU A 6 7.48 -5.21 -13.14
C LEU A 6 6.74 -4.85 -11.86
N LEU A 7 5.95 -3.78 -11.88
CA LEU A 7 5.12 -3.38 -10.74
C LEU A 7 4.11 -4.49 -10.36
N ALA A 8 3.45 -5.11 -11.35
CA ALA A 8 2.56 -6.24 -11.11
C ALA A 8 3.28 -7.44 -10.48
N LYS A 9 4.51 -7.75 -10.92
CA LYS A 9 5.32 -8.81 -10.31
C LYS A 9 5.67 -8.48 -8.84
N CYS A 10 6.04 -7.23 -8.53
CA CYS A 10 6.31 -6.80 -7.16
C CYS A 10 5.08 -6.96 -6.26
N LEU A 11 3.89 -6.57 -6.75
CA LEU A 11 2.63 -6.73 -6.02
C LEU A 11 2.32 -8.20 -5.72
N LEU A 12 2.41 -9.07 -6.73
CA LEU A 12 2.15 -10.51 -6.56
C LEU A 12 3.17 -11.13 -5.60
N TRP A 13 4.44 -10.80 -5.73
CA TRP A 13 5.49 -11.28 -4.83
C TRP A 13 5.24 -10.86 -3.38
N ALA A 14 4.98 -9.58 -3.15
CA ALA A 14 4.69 -9.02 -1.83
C ALA A 14 3.44 -9.66 -1.20
N SER A 15 2.39 -9.86 -1.99
CA SER A 15 1.16 -10.55 -1.61
C SER A 15 1.44 -11.97 -1.14
N LEU A 16 2.17 -12.75 -1.92
CA LEU A 16 2.52 -14.14 -1.60
C LEU A 16 3.38 -14.24 -0.34
N GLN A 17 4.43 -13.42 -0.25
CA GLN A 17 5.36 -13.42 0.89
C GLN A 17 4.68 -13.05 2.22
N ASN A 18 3.72 -12.15 2.18
CA ASN A 18 3.03 -11.66 3.37
C ASN A 18 1.63 -12.27 3.56
N GLN A 19 1.17 -13.12 2.65
CA GLN A 19 -0.16 -13.73 2.70
C GLN A 19 -1.28 -12.70 2.85
N VAL A 20 -1.21 -11.63 2.04
CA VAL A 20 -2.25 -10.58 1.96
C VAL A 20 -2.81 -10.53 0.54
N PRO A 21 -4.08 -10.15 0.34
CA PRO A 21 -4.68 -10.11 -0.99
C PRO A 21 -3.97 -9.10 -1.91
N ALA A 22 -3.57 -9.53 -3.11
CA ALA A 22 -2.89 -8.66 -4.08
C ALA A 22 -3.78 -7.51 -4.58
N ASP A 23 -5.06 -7.75 -4.74
CA ASP A 23 -6.07 -6.77 -5.12
C ASP A 23 -6.30 -5.71 -4.04
N ALA A 24 -6.21 -6.08 -2.76
CA ALA A 24 -6.21 -5.12 -1.66
C ALA A 24 -4.97 -4.21 -1.70
N LEU A 25 -3.78 -4.76 -1.93
CA LEU A 25 -2.56 -3.97 -2.08
C LEU A 25 -2.65 -3.01 -3.28
N LEU A 26 -3.19 -3.47 -4.40
CA LEU A 26 -3.40 -2.64 -5.60
C LEU A 26 -4.40 -1.50 -5.34
N ALA A 27 -5.48 -1.77 -4.62
CA ALA A 27 -6.48 -0.77 -4.25
C ALA A 27 -5.91 0.27 -3.26
N ILE A 28 -5.13 -0.17 -2.28
CA ILE A 28 -4.39 0.73 -1.37
C ILE A 28 -3.43 1.61 -2.18
N MET A 29 -2.65 1.04 -3.08
CA MET A 29 -1.70 1.79 -3.92
C MET A 29 -2.40 2.89 -4.74
N GLU A 30 -3.58 2.61 -5.30
CA GLU A 30 -4.37 3.63 -6.03
C GLU A 30 -4.82 4.76 -5.10
N VAL A 31 -5.23 4.44 -3.88
CA VAL A 31 -5.70 5.44 -2.89
C VAL A 31 -4.55 6.30 -2.36
N GLU A 32 -3.39 5.69 -2.10
CA GLU A 32 -2.20 6.41 -1.61
C GLU A 32 -1.64 7.36 -2.68
N GLY A 33 -1.68 6.97 -3.94
CA GLY A 33 -1.30 7.83 -5.07
C GLY A 33 0.16 8.30 -5.05
N GLY A 34 1.03 7.58 -4.34
CA GLY A 34 2.44 7.91 -4.24
C GLY A 34 3.25 7.50 -5.48
N ARG A 35 4.55 7.75 -5.43
CA ARG A 35 5.54 7.35 -6.46
C ARG A 35 6.93 7.25 -5.86
N ALA A 36 7.84 6.58 -6.55
CA ALA A 36 9.24 6.55 -6.14
C ALA A 36 9.80 7.97 -5.95
N GLY A 37 10.57 8.16 -4.89
CA GLY A 37 11.17 9.44 -4.52
C GLY A 37 10.24 10.43 -3.82
N LEU A 38 8.92 10.16 -3.77
CA LEU A 38 7.98 11.04 -3.08
C LEU A 38 8.14 10.92 -1.56
N GLU A 39 8.14 12.05 -0.90
CA GLU A 39 8.11 12.18 0.53
C GLU A 39 7.18 13.32 0.92
N VAL A 40 6.16 13.04 1.71
CA VAL A 40 5.12 13.99 2.15
C VAL A 40 5.23 14.20 3.64
N SER A 41 5.37 15.45 4.06
CA SER A 41 5.43 15.83 5.48
C SER A 41 4.04 15.87 6.10
N ASN A 42 3.90 15.33 7.31
CA ASN A 42 2.68 15.36 8.10
C ASN A 42 2.78 16.39 9.23
N ALA A 43 1.63 16.92 9.67
CA ALA A 43 1.58 17.92 10.73
C ALA A 43 2.16 17.45 12.07
N ASN A 44 2.23 16.14 12.32
CA ASN A 44 2.81 15.55 13.53
C ASN A 44 4.33 15.31 13.44
N GLY A 45 4.99 15.84 12.40
CA GLY A 45 6.44 15.68 12.19
C GLY A 45 6.86 14.35 11.55
N THR A 46 5.93 13.44 11.27
CA THR A 46 6.22 12.24 10.47
C THR A 46 6.18 12.55 8.98
N HIS A 47 6.65 11.61 8.16
CA HIS A 47 6.60 11.70 6.70
C HIS A 47 6.04 10.40 6.14
N ASP A 48 5.39 10.49 4.98
CA ASP A 48 4.92 9.34 4.22
C ASP A 48 5.81 9.16 2.98
N LEU A 49 6.28 7.93 2.76
CA LEU A 49 7.38 7.63 1.85
C LEU A 49 6.94 6.76 0.67
N GLY A 50 7.29 7.21 -0.54
CA GLY A 50 7.26 6.41 -1.76
C GLY A 50 5.85 6.08 -2.26
N LEU A 51 5.77 5.00 -3.03
CA LEU A 51 4.56 4.59 -3.78
C LEU A 51 3.34 4.30 -2.90
N MET A 52 3.55 3.61 -1.78
CA MET A 52 2.50 3.19 -0.83
C MET A 52 2.40 4.10 0.39
N GLN A 53 3.06 5.26 0.37
CA GLN A 53 3.03 6.29 1.40
C GLN A 53 3.28 5.73 2.82
N ILE A 54 4.39 5.01 2.96
CA ILE A 54 4.77 4.38 4.24
C ILE A 54 5.23 5.44 5.23
N ASN A 55 4.55 5.51 6.38
CA ASN A 55 4.87 6.46 7.42
C ASN A 55 6.23 6.17 8.10
N THR A 56 6.99 7.22 8.37
CA THR A 56 8.32 7.12 9.01
C THR A 56 8.31 6.55 10.41
N CYS A 57 7.15 6.41 11.07
CA CYS A 57 7.04 5.72 12.36
C CYS A 57 7.49 4.25 12.30
N TRP A 58 7.48 3.62 11.12
CA TRP A 58 7.95 2.26 10.92
C TRP A 58 9.47 2.11 10.81
N LEU A 59 10.19 3.21 10.59
CA LEU A 59 11.65 3.17 10.36
C LEU A 59 12.47 2.53 11.49
N PRO A 60 12.19 2.79 12.78
CA PRO A 60 12.97 2.17 13.85
C PRO A 60 12.87 0.64 13.86
N ASP A 61 11.68 0.08 13.64
CA ASP A 61 11.48 -1.36 13.63
C ASP A 61 12.11 -2.02 12.39
N LEU A 62 11.99 -1.39 11.23
CA LEU A 62 12.62 -1.85 10.00
C LEU A 62 14.15 -1.75 10.06
N ALA A 63 14.69 -0.67 10.64
CA ALA A 63 16.12 -0.50 10.85
C ALA A 63 16.71 -1.60 11.73
N ARG A 64 15.99 -1.94 12.80
CA ARG A 64 16.36 -3.04 13.70
C ARG A 64 16.30 -4.39 12.97
N ALA A 65 15.20 -4.65 12.24
CA ALA A 65 15.01 -5.92 11.52
C ALA A 65 16.04 -6.13 10.40
N TRP A 66 16.47 -5.06 9.73
CA TRP A 66 17.44 -5.13 8.63
C TRP A 66 18.89 -4.88 9.06
N SER A 67 19.12 -4.53 10.32
CA SER A 67 20.45 -4.21 10.88
C SER A 67 21.17 -3.09 10.10
N ILE A 68 20.42 -2.07 9.67
CA ILE A 68 20.95 -0.88 8.97
C ILE A 68 20.38 0.41 9.58
N PRO A 69 21.04 1.57 9.39
CA PRO A 69 20.56 2.84 9.93
C PRO A 69 19.19 3.26 9.38
N SER A 70 18.34 3.89 10.20
CA SER A 70 17.01 4.40 9.79
C SER A 70 17.09 5.34 8.59
N SER A 71 18.15 6.14 8.45
CA SER A 71 18.37 7.01 7.29
C SER A 71 18.54 6.23 5.99
N GLN A 72 19.15 5.06 6.04
CA GLN A 72 19.30 4.17 4.88
C GLN A 72 17.98 3.48 4.56
N VAL A 73 17.24 2.99 5.57
CA VAL A 73 15.89 2.43 5.41
C VAL A 73 14.97 3.45 4.73
N ARG A 74 14.99 4.71 5.21
CA ARG A 74 14.20 5.81 4.64
C ARG A 74 14.44 5.97 3.13
N ARG A 75 15.69 6.03 2.70
CA ARG A 75 16.03 6.15 1.27
C ARG A 75 15.57 4.94 0.47
N LEU A 76 15.84 3.74 0.96
CA LEU A 76 15.46 2.49 0.28
C LEU A 76 13.95 2.39 0.08
N ILE A 77 13.15 2.67 1.13
CA ILE A 77 11.69 2.61 1.05
C ILE A 77 11.14 3.71 0.13
N ARG A 78 11.66 4.93 0.23
CA ARG A 78 11.20 6.05 -0.58
C ARG A 78 11.47 5.83 -2.08
N ASP A 79 12.64 5.30 -2.43
CA ASP A 79 13.15 5.32 -3.80
C ASP A 79 12.95 4.00 -4.56
N ASN A 80 12.62 2.89 -3.87
CA ASN A 80 12.45 1.57 -4.47
C ASN A 80 11.00 1.08 -4.37
N ASP A 81 10.28 1.10 -5.49
CA ASP A 81 8.85 0.73 -5.54
C ASP A 81 8.60 -0.72 -5.08
N CYS A 82 9.42 -1.70 -5.50
CA CYS A 82 9.23 -3.09 -5.09
C CYS A 82 9.41 -3.28 -3.58
N LEU A 83 10.43 -2.65 -3.00
CA LEU A 83 10.67 -2.71 -1.57
C LEU A 83 9.56 -1.99 -0.81
N ASN A 84 9.11 -0.83 -1.30
CA ASN A 84 8.01 -0.07 -0.73
C ASN A 84 6.72 -0.91 -0.69
N ILE A 85 6.37 -1.60 -1.78
CA ILE A 85 5.21 -2.51 -1.83
C ILE A 85 5.38 -3.68 -0.84
N THR A 86 6.58 -4.25 -0.75
CA THR A 86 6.85 -5.37 0.17
C THR A 86 6.66 -4.95 1.64
N VAL A 87 7.17 -3.76 2.00
CA VAL A 87 6.97 -3.20 3.35
C VAL A 87 5.49 -2.88 3.60
N ALA A 88 4.79 -2.32 2.62
CA ALA A 88 3.35 -2.06 2.73
C ALA A 88 2.55 -3.36 2.97
N ALA A 89 2.89 -4.44 2.27
CA ALA A 89 2.28 -5.75 2.48
C ALA A 89 2.55 -6.29 3.90
N HIS A 90 3.75 -6.11 4.42
CA HIS A 90 4.10 -6.45 5.81
C HIS A 90 3.28 -5.64 6.82
N ILE A 91 3.15 -4.33 6.60
CA ILE A 91 2.32 -3.45 7.44
C ILE A 91 0.87 -3.91 7.39
N LEU A 92 0.31 -4.16 6.21
CA LEU A 92 -1.07 -4.64 6.06
C LEU A 92 -1.27 -5.97 6.79
N LYS A 93 -0.34 -6.93 6.66
CA LYS A 93 -0.37 -8.20 7.41
C LYS A 93 -0.41 -7.96 8.91
N THR A 94 0.43 -7.05 9.41
CA THR A 94 0.45 -6.69 10.83
C THR A 94 -0.89 -6.13 11.27
N LYS A 95 -1.49 -5.22 10.49
CA LYS A 95 -2.79 -4.62 10.80
C LYS A 95 -3.95 -5.61 10.73
N ILE A 96 -3.92 -6.57 9.80
CA ILE A 96 -4.89 -7.67 9.75
C ILE A 96 -4.76 -8.55 11.00
N ARG A 97 -3.55 -8.86 11.45
CA ARG A 97 -3.32 -9.64 12.69
C ARG A 97 -3.83 -8.89 13.92
N GLU A 98 -3.56 -7.59 14.05
CA GLU A 98 -4.10 -6.73 15.11
C GLU A 98 -5.64 -6.68 15.09
N ALA A 99 -6.25 -6.87 13.92
CA ALA A 99 -7.68 -6.95 13.70
C ALA A 99 -8.23 -8.39 13.79
N GLN A 100 -7.48 -9.32 14.40
CA GLN A 100 -7.87 -10.71 14.60
C GLN A 100 -8.23 -11.46 13.30
N GLY A 101 -7.59 -11.10 12.19
CA GLY A 101 -7.77 -11.68 10.86
C GLY A 101 -8.82 -10.98 9.99
N ASP A 102 -9.48 -9.94 10.47
CA ASP A 102 -10.43 -9.15 9.69
C ASP A 102 -9.66 -8.26 8.68
N ILE A 103 -9.77 -8.61 7.40
CA ILE A 103 -9.07 -7.92 6.31
C ILE A 103 -9.56 -6.48 6.17
N LEU A 104 -10.87 -6.24 6.25
CA LEU A 104 -11.42 -4.89 6.09
C LEU A 104 -11.00 -3.98 7.24
N GLN A 105 -11.02 -4.47 8.45
CA GLN A 105 -10.49 -3.77 9.61
C GLN A 105 -8.98 -3.53 9.49
N GLY A 106 -8.22 -4.51 8.99
CA GLY A 106 -6.80 -4.39 8.71
C GLY A 106 -6.50 -3.27 7.71
N ILE A 107 -7.28 -3.18 6.62
CA ILE A 107 -7.18 -2.09 5.64
C ILE A 107 -7.50 -0.73 6.28
N ALA A 108 -8.57 -0.63 7.06
CA ALA A 108 -8.88 0.61 7.78
C ALA A 108 -7.73 1.05 8.68
N ARG A 109 -7.13 0.13 9.43
CA ARG A 109 -5.99 0.39 10.33
C ARG A 109 -4.67 0.64 9.63
N TYR A 110 -4.56 0.28 8.35
CA TYR A 110 -3.37 0.61 7.55
C TYR A 110 -3.13 2.12 7.52
N ASN A 111 -4.19 2.89 7.32
CA ASN A 111 -4.14 4.36 7.38
C ASN A 111 -4.09 4.89 8.81
N ASN A 112 -5.03 4.44 9.66
CA ASN A 112 -5.12 4.91 11.04
C ASN A 112 -5.84 3.89 11.92
N ALA A 113 -5.31 3.65 13.11
CA ALA A 113 -5.93 2.75 14.08
C ALA A 113 -7.26 3.31 14.63
N HIS A 114 -7.45 4.63 14.62
CA HIS A 114 -8.68 5.25 15.10
C HIS A 114 -9.80 5.15 14.06
N PRO A 115 -10.99 4.59 14.43
CA PRO A 115 -12.08 4.32 13.48
C PRO A 115 -12.59 5.55 12.72
N HIS A 116 -12.54 6.72 13.35
CA HIS A 116 -12.96 7.98 12.72
C HIS A 116 -12.20 8.29 11.42
N TYR A 117 -10.92 7.95 11.36
CA TYR A 117 -10.07 8.15 10.19
C TYR A 117 -9.98 6.90 9.30
N GLY A 118 -9.93 5.72 9.92
CA GLY A 118 -9.80 4.45 9.21
C GLY A 118 -11.03 4.08 8.37
N ARG A 119 -12.25 4.35 8.83
CA ARG A 119 -13.48 4.03 8.09
C ARG A 119 -13.63 4.81 6.77
N PRO A 120 -13.45 6.15 6.71
CA PRO A 120 -13.46 6.87 5.45
C PRO A 120 -12.37 6.38 4.47
N TYR A 121 -11.20 6.03 4.99
CA TYR A 121 -10.12 5.45 4.20
C TYR A 121 -10.52 4.10 3.58
N LEU A 122 -11.08 3.19 4.39
CA LEU A 122 -11.60 1.91 3.91
C LEU A 122 -12.62 2.11 2.78
N GLY A 123 -13.51 3.09 2.91
CA GLY A 123 -14.47 3.44 1.85
C GLY A 123 -13.79 3.84 0.54
N LYS A 124 -12.66 4.56 0.58
CA LYS A 124 -11.86 4.90 -0.61
C LYS A 124 -11.25 3.64 -1.24
N VAL A 125 -10.67 2.76 -0.42
CA VAL A 125 -10.06 1.51 -0.89
C VAL A 125 -11.09 0.59 -1.53
N ILE A 126 -12.27 0.44 -0.93
CA ILE A 126 -13.37 -0.35 -1.51
C ILE A 126 -13.81 0.20 -2.87
N ARG A 127 -13.94 1.52 -3.02
CA ARG A 127 -14.27 2.15 -4.32
C ARG A 127 -13.18 1.90 -5.37
N ALA A 128 -11.91 2.00 -4.97
CA ALA A 128 -10.77 1.71 -5.86
C ALA A 128 -10.79 0.24 -6.32
N TYR A 129 -11.03 -0.69 -5.41
CA TYR A 129 -11.16 -2.12 -5.70
C TYR A 129 -12.25 -2.40 -6.75
N PHE A 130 -13.46 -1.90 -6.56
CA PHE A 130 -14.55 -2.10 -7.52
C PHE A 130 -14.28 -1.45 -8.88
N LYS A 131 -13.64 -0.28 -8.91
CA LYS A 131 -13.21 0.37 -10.15
C LYS A 131 -12.22 -0.48 -10.94
N GLN A 132 -11.24 -1.07 -10.26
CA GLN A 132 -10.25 -1.97 -10.86
C GLN A 132 -10.90 -3.26 -11.38
N SER A 133 -11.79 -3.87 -10.61
CA SER A 133 -12.53 -5.08 -10.99
C SER A 133 -13.37 -4.85 -12.24
N ARG A 134 -14.08 -3.72 -12.33
CA ARG A 134 -14.86 -3.35 -13.53
C ARG A 134 -13.97 -3.16 -14.76
N ARG A 135 -12.81 -2.50 -14.61
CA ARG A 135 -11.84 -2.30 -15.71
C ARG A 135 -11.27 -3.62 -16.20
N ALA A 136 -10.94 -4.54 -15.30
CA ALA A 136 -10.46 -5.88 -15.63
C ALA A 136 -11.55 -6.66 -16.38
N PHE A 137 -12.79 -6.66 -15.90
CA PHE A 137 -13.93 -7.30 -16.55
C PHE A 137 -14.15 -6.74 -17.97
N SER A 138 -14.18 -5.41 -18.14
CA SER A 138 -14.38 -4.78 -19.45
C SER A 138 -13.28 -5.14 -20.45
N ARG A 139 -12.03 -5.26 -20.02
CA ARG A 139 -10.91 -5.68 -20.86
C ARG A 139 -11.05 -7.14 -21.31
N LEU A 140 -11.45 -8.03 -20.41
CA LEU A 140 -11.63 -9.46 -20.72
C LEU A 140 -12.78 -9.73 -21.68
N HIS A 141 -13.84 -8.92 -21.61
CA HIS A 141 -15.08 -9.13 -22.39
C HIS A 141 -15.24 -8.14 -23.56
N GLY A 142 -14.20 -7.35 -23.90
CA GLY A 142 -14.21 -6.40 -25.00
C GLY A 142 -15.24 -5.26 -24.89
N VAL A 143 -15.77 -5.02 -23.69
CA VAL A 143 -16.75 -3.95 -23.43
C VAL A 143 -16.01 -2.61 -23.36
N ARG A 144 -16.20 -1.74 -24.36
CA ARG A 144 -15.65 -0.37 -24.30
C ARG A 144 -16.43 0.45 -23.27
N GLU A 145 -15.76 0.93 -22.23
CA GLU A 145 -16.31 2.01 -21.38
C GLU A 145 -16.54 3.25 -22.25
N LYS A 146 -17.80 3.64 -22.42
CA LYS A 146 -18.13 4.96 -23.01
C LYS A 146 -17.63 6.02 -22.02
N ARG A 147 -16.59 6.78 -22.43
CA ARG A 147 -16.20 8.00 -21.71
C ARG A 147 -17.37 8.99 -21.80
N LYS A 148 -17.95 9.31 -20.64
CA LYS A 148 -18.80 10.48 -20.47
C LYS A 148 -17.93 11.64 -20.04
#